data_eae91fa7ae67d7c504ea077e7d307a48
#
_entry.id   eae91fa7ae67d7c504ea077e7d307a48
#
_cell.length_a   1.000
_cell.length_b   1.000
_cell.length_c   1.000
_cell.angle_alpha   90.00
_cell.angle_beta   90.00
_cell.angle_gamma   90.00
#
_symmetry.space_group_name_H-M   'P 1'
#
loop_
_entity.id
_entity.type
_entity.pdbx_description
1 polymer ?
#
loop_
_entity_poly.entity_id
_entity_poly.type
_entity_poly.pdbx_seq_one_letter_code
_entity_poly.pdbx_strand_id
1 'polypeptide(L)'
;MSKKNIGATLALYPCPIIVVGAMVNDKPTWTLVAHAGTMAHSHLMVSLVQAHYINQGIRKNKKLSVNVIDESWLKDADRMGTISGNKMDKSEAFAWTMGENGAPLIDEAKVSIECEVDGNYELEHFDHFICKILATYADEAVLNEKGKIDYHTFKPVLFEFPTYEYFVTGDKVGNCGKMN
;
A
#
# COMPACT_ATOMS: atom_id res chain seq x y z
N MET A 1 -21.39 -27.12 14.60
CA MET A 1 -20.10 -26.38 14.67
C MET A 1 -20.11 -25.52 15.92
N SER A 2 -19.11 -25.62 16.77
CA SER A 2 -18.96 -24.76 17.95
C SER A 2 -17.97 -23.63 17.62
N LYS A 3 -18.42 -22.38 17.61
CA LYS A 3 -17.55 -21.20 17.52
C LYS A 3 -17.18 -20.78 18.95
N LYS A 4 -15.90 -20.45 19.18
CA LYS A 4 -15.44 -19.89 20.44
C LYS A 4 -15.34 -18.37 20.32
N ASN A 5 -15.84 -17.62 21.30
CA ASN A 5 -15.56 -16.20 21.40
C ASN A 5 -14.09 -16.00 21.81
N ILE A 6 -13.31 -15.29 20.99
CA ILE A 6 -11.88 -14.98 21.21
C ILE A 6 -11.65 -13.52 21.58
N GLY A 7 -12.71 -12.80 21.96
CA GLY A 7 -12.67 -11.38 22.34
C GLY A 7 -12.81 -10.43 21.14
N ALA A 8 -12.61 -9.14 21.39
CA ALA A 8 -12.60 -8.09 20.37
C ALA A 8 -11.25 -8.12 19.63
N THR A 9 -11.20 -8.85 18.53
CA THR A 9 -9.98 -9.08 17.76
C THR A 9 -10.22 -8.72 16.31
N LEU A 10 -9.31 -7.97 15.70
CA LEU A 10 -9.33 -7.69 14.27
C LEU A 10 -8.93 -8.98 13.52
N ALA A 11 -9.88 -9.58 12.83
CA ALA A 11 -9.72 -10.85 12.13
C ALA A 11 -9.95 -10.73 10.61
N LEU A 12 -9.74 -9.52 10.05
CA LEU A 12 -9.88 -9.26 8.62
C LEU A 12 -8.50 -9.35 7.93
N TYR A 13 -7.85 -10.49 8.08
CA TYR A 13 -6.53 -10.80 7.54
C TYR A 13 -6.55 -12.10 6.72
N PRO A 14 -5.50 -12.30 5.86
CA PRO A 14 -4.43 -11.36 5.51
C PRO A 14 -4.92 -10.25 4.57
N CYS A 15 -4.26 -9.08 4.64
CA CYS A 15 -4.53 -7.91 3.81
C CYS A 15 -3.31 -7.58 2.92
N PRO A 16 -3.49 -6.94 1.75
CA PRO A 16 -2.37 -6.43 0.98
C PRO A 16 -1.51 -5.50 1.83
N ILE A 17 -0.18 -5.68 1.75
CA ILE A 17 0.79 -4.76 2.33
C ILE A 17 1.42 -3.92 1.21
N ILE A 18 1.67 -2.66 1.51
CA ILE A 18 2.10 -1.67 0.52
C ILE A 18 3.25 -0.82 1.07
N VAL A 19 4.03 -0.21 0.19
CA VAL A 19 4.90 0.91 0.54
C VAL A 19 4.24 2.20 0.07
N VAL A 20 4.00 3.10 1.02
CA VAL A 20 3.54 4.46 0.72
C VAL A 20 4.74 5.36 0.52
N GLY A 21 4.72 6.15 -0.56
CA GLY A 21 5.69 7.17 -0.88
C GLY A 21 5.10 8.57 -0.85
N ALA A 22 5.84 9.55 -0.33
CA ALA A 22 5.48 10.97 -0.42
C ALA A 22 6.72 11.85 -0.39
N MET A 23 6.60 13.07 -0.90
CA MET A 23 7.66 14.08 -0.84
C MET A 23 7.62 14.81 0.49
N VAL A 24 8.75 14.87 1.19
CA VAL A 24 8.96 15.68 2.40
C VAL A 24 10.23 16.53 2.19
N ASN A 25 10.10 17.84 2.25
CA ASN A 25 11.22 18.79 2.03
C ASN A 25 12.01 18.48 0.73
N ASP A 26 11.27 18.30 -0.36
CA ASP A 26 11.78 18.01 -1.73
C ASP A 26 12.55 16.67 -1.87
N LYS A 27 12.43 15.79 -0.89
CA LYS A 27 12.98 14.43 -0.94
C LYS A 27 11.86 13.39 -0.79
N PRO A 28 11.92 12.25 -1.51
CA PRO A 28 11.00 11.16 -1.27
C PRO A 28 11.26 10.51 0.07
N THR A 29 10.21 10.02 0.70
CA THR A 29 10.29 9.18 1.88
C THR A 29 9.26 8.07 1.80
N TRP A 30 9.54 6.95 2.44
CA TRP A 30 8.82 5.70 2.29
C TRP A 30 8.42 5.11 3.63
N THR A 31 7.27 4.43 3.68
CA THR A 31 6.87 3.65 4.85
C THR A 31 6.05 2.42 4.45
N LEU A 32 6.31 1.30 5.14
CA LEU A 32 5.53 0.07 4.99
C LEU A 32 4.18 0.25 5.70
N VAL A 33 3.09 -0.14 5.03
CA VAL A 33 1.73 0.04 5.54
C VAL A 33 0.88 -1.20 5.29
N ALA A 34 0.29 -1.74 6.36
CA ALA A 34 -0.69 -2.82 6.31
C ALA A 34 -2.14 -2.33 6.52
N HIS A 35 -2.32 -1.13 7.05
CA HIS A 35 -3.64 -0.53 7.24
C HIS A 35 -4.05 0.27 6.00
N ALA A 36 -4.42 -0.44 4.93
CA ALA A 36 -4.93 0.15 3.70
C ALA A 36 -6.16 -0.63 3.21
N GLY A 37 -7.05 0.04 2.52
CA GLY A 37 -8.27 -0.60 2.03
C GLY A 37 -8.99 0.18 0.94
N THR A 38 -9.78 -0.54 0.14
CA THR A 38 -10.65 0.06 -0.88
C THR A 38 -11.87 0.70 -0.22
N MET A 39 -12.15 1.95 -0.55
CA MET A 39 -13.35 2.66 -0.09
C MET A 39 -14.43 2.76 -1.18
N ALA A 40 -14.01 2.99 -2.41
CA ALA A 40 -14.89 3.09 -3.58
C ALA A 40 -14.12 2.68 -4.85
N HIS A 41 -14.78 2.72 -6.03
CA HIS A 41 -14.10 2.39 -7.29
C HIS A 41 -12.94 3.35 -7.64
N SER A 42 -12.97 4.58 -7.10
CA SER A 42 -11.98 5.63 -7.33
C SER A 42 -11.24 6.08 -6.08
N HIS A 43 -11.48 5.44 -4.92
CA HIS A 43 -10.89 5.85 -3.65
C HIS A 43 -10.38 4.65 -2.85
N LEU A 44 -9.25 4.86 -2.21
CA LEU A 44 -8.69 3.96 -1.21
C LEU A 44 -8.38 4.75 0.08
N MET A 45 -8.21 4.03 1.17
CA MET A 45 -7.77 4.59 2.45
C MET A 45 -6.38 4.07 2.78
N VAL A 46 -5.54 4.96 3.29
CA VAL A 46 -4.24 4.64 3.89
C VAL A 46 -4.22 5.18 5.31
N SER A 47 -3.95 4.30 6.27
CA SER A 47 -3.90 4.69 7.69
C SER A 47 -2.47 4.64 8.21
N LEU A 48 -2.00 5.77 8.71
CA LEU A 48 -0.64 5.96 9.20
C LEU A 48 -0.65 6.49 10.63
N VAL A 49 0.21 5.94 11.48
CA VAL A 49 0.41 6.52 12.82
C VAL A 49 0.85 7.98 12.66
N GLN A 50 0.22 8.90 13.40
CA GLN A 50 0.43 10.36 13.29
C GLN A 50 1.91 10.78 13.43
N ALA A 51 2.69 10.01 14.21
CA ALA A 51 4.11 10.26 14.43
C ALA A 51 5.01 9.90 13.23
N HIS A 52 4.50 9.28 12.17
CA HIS A 52 5.30 8.95 10.99
C HIS A 52 5.77 10.20 10.27
N TYR A 53 7.05 10.26 9.93
CA TYR A 53 7.69 11.38 9.23
C TYR A 53 7.00 11.74 7.91
N ILE A 54 6.57 10.74 7.17
CA ILE A 54 5.90 10.88 5.87
C ILE A 54 4.60 11.72 5.95
N ASN A 55 3.88 11.68 7.10
CA ASN A 55 2.62 12.40 7.27
C ASN A 55 2.78 13.92 7.07
N GLN A 56 3.96 14.48 7.39
CA GLN A 56 4.25 15.90 7.16
C GLN A 56 4.12 16.25 5.67
N GLY A 57 4.68 15.42 4.80
CA GLY A 57 4.61 15.60 3.35
C GLY A 57 3.21 15.39 2.81
N ILE A 58 2.54 14.31 3.25
CA ILE A 58 1.18 14.00 2.82
C ILE A 58 0.21 15.12 3.20
N ARG A 59 0.27 15.60 4.44
CA ARG A 59 -0.58 16.71 4.90
C ARG A 59 -0.34 18.00 4.13
N LYS A 60 0.94 18.32 3.81
CA LYS A 60 1.35 19.52 3.10
C LYS A 60 0.99 19.49 1.63
N ASN A 61 1.38 18.40 0.96
CA ASN A 61 1.33 18.30 -0.50
C ASN A 61 0.01 17.68 -1.00
N LYS A 62 -0.74 17.01 -0.12
CA LYS A 62 -1.96 16.26 -0.44
C LYS A 62 -1.76 15.17 -1.50
N LYS A 63 -0.53 14.64 -1.60
CA LYS A 63 -0.14 13.63 -2.61
C LYS A 63 0.63 12.51 -1.96
N LEU A 64 0.35 11.31 -2.42
CA LEU A 64 1.09 10.11 -2.06
C LEU A 64 1.04 9.08 -3.18
N SER A 65 1.97 8.14 -3.16
CA SER A 65 1.90 6.92 -3.95
C SER A 65 1.63 5.71 -3.06
N VAL A 66 0.98 4.72 -3.66
CA VAL A 66 0.81 3.37 -3.13
C VAL A 66 1.52 2.41 -4.05
N ASN A 67 2.61 1.80 -3.58
CA ASN A 67 3.43 0.87 -4.34
C ASN A 67 3.14 -0.54 -3.82
N VAL A 68 2.58 -1.40 -4.69
CA VAL A 68 2.12 -2.74 -4.31
C VAL A 68 3.29 -3.69 -4.29
N ILE A 69 3.51 -4.33 -3.14
CA ILE A 69 4.65 -5.22 -2.92
C ILE A 69 4.38 -6.58 -3.57
N ASP A 70 5.37 -7.10 -4.30
CA ASP A 70 5.48 -8.51 -4.63
C ASP A 70 6.73 -9.13 -3.95
N GLU A 71 6.90 -10.42 -4.10
CA GLU A 71 7.95 -11.19 -3.42
C GLU A 71 9.37 -10.74 -3.81
N SER A 72 9.54 -10.15 -5.01
CA SER A 72 10.86 -9.81 -5.56
C SER A 72 11.58 -8.70 -4.79
N TRP A 73 10.86 -7.77 -4.15
CA TRP A 73 11.43 -6.66 -3.38
C TRP A 73 10.87 -6.55 -1.95
N LEU A 74 10.20 -7.61 -1.46
CA LEU A 74 9.62 -7.65 -0.11
C LEU A 74 10.64 -7.32 0.99
N LYS A 75 11.87 -7.81 0.88
CA LYS A 75 12.92 -7.58 1.88
C LYS A 75 13.23 -6.09 2.06
N ASP A 76 13.31 -5.34 0.97
CA ASP A 76 13.60 -3.90 1.02
C ASP A 76 12.38 -3.11 1.48
N ALA A 77 11.18 -3.55 1.10
CA ALA A 77 9.92 -3.01 1.59
C ALA A 77 9.77 -3.21 3.11
N ASP A 78 10.04 -4.40 3.65
CA ASP A 78 9.97 -4.72 5.08
C ASP A 78 10.90 -3.80 5.89
N ARG A 79 12.10 -3.56 5.39
CA ARG A 79 13.06 -2.63 6.01
C ARG A 79 12.47 -1.23 6.21
N MET A 80 11.57 -0.77 5.33
CA MET A 80 10.93 0.55 5.46
C MET A 80 9.95 0.61 6.65
N GLY A 81 9.44 -0.52 7.10
CA GLY A 81 8.62 -0.63 8.32
C GLY A 81 9.44 -0.55 9.61
N THR A 82 10.70 -0.95 9.58
CA THR A 82 11.57 -1.03 10.77
C THR A 82 12.39 0.25 11.02
N ILE A 83 12.55 1.11 10.03
CA ILE A 83 13.32 2.34 10.10
C ILE A 83 12.40 3.54 10.27
N SER A 84 12.71 4.42 11.23
CA SER A 84 11.99 5.69 11.39
C SER A 84 12.56 6.78 10.49
N GLY A 85 11.73 7.41 9.64
CA GLY A 85 12.11 8.56 8.82
C GLY A 85 12.47 9.81 9.63
N ASN A 86 12.09 9.87 10.92
CA ASN A 86 12.55 10.93 11.84
C ASN A 86 14.03 10.77 12.27
N LYS A 87 14.60 9.58 12.09
CA LYS A 87 15.97 9.26 12.52
C LYS A 87 16.92 8.99 11.35
N MET A 88 16.38 8.62 10.20
CA MET A 88 17.17 8.23 9.03
C MET A 88 16.53 8.76 7.75
N ASP A 89 17.35 9.33 6.87
CA ASP A 89 16.93 9.70 5.51
C ASP A 89 16.63 8.40 4.72
N LYS A 90 15.45 8.31 4.16
CA LYS A 90 15.00 7.17 3.36
C LYS A 90 14.94 7.48 1.86
N SER A 91 15.41 8.65 1.44
CA SER A 91 15.25 9.11 0.05
C SER A 91 15.95 8.22 -0.98
N GLU A 92 17.02 7.53 -0.57
CA GLU A 92 17.81 6.63 -1.41
C GLU A 92 17.49 5.14 -1.19
N ALA A 93 16.40 4.84 -0.48
CA ALA A 93 16.04 3.45 -0.19
C ALA A 93 15.62 2.65 -1.43
N PHE A 94 15.08 3.33 -2.42
CA PHE A 94 14.63 2.76 -3.70
C PHE A 94 15.06 3.66 -4.86
N ALA A 95 15.28 3.07 -6.04
CA ALA A 95 15.18 3.80 -7.30
C ALA A 95 13.72 4.27 -7.48
N TRP A 96 13.54 5.49 -7.95
CA TRP A 96 12.20 6.06 -8.04
C TRP A 96 12.08 7.09 -9.17
N THR A 97 10.88 7.20 -9.69
CA THR A 97 10.51 8.19 -10.69
C THR A 97 9.37 9.05 -10.16
N MET A 98 9.38 10.34 -10.48
CA MET A 98 8.27 11.23 -10.16
C MET A 98 7.10 10.94 -11.10
N GLY A 99 5.95 10.56 -10.53
CA GLY A 99 4.73 10.39 -11.29
C GLY A 99 4.18 11.71 -11.84
N GLU A 100 3.30 11.65 -12.84
CA GLU A 100 2.74 12.80 -13.53
C GLU A 100 1.94 13.73 -12.60
N ASN A 101 1.41 13.19 -11.51
CA ASN A 101 0.64 13.96 -10.53
C ASN A 101 1.49 14.40 -9.32
N GLY A 102 2.79 14.11 -9.32
CA GLY A 102 3.76 14.61 -8.36
C GLY A 102 3.91 13.78 -7.10
N ALA A 103 3.57 12.49 -7.14
CA ALA A 103 3.93 11.52 -6.11
C ALA A 103 5.15 10.69 -6.55
N PRO A 104 6.09 10.32 -5.65
CA PRO A 104 7.22 9.49 -6.01
C PRO A 104 6.78 8.02 -6.16
N LEU A 105 7.13 7.37 -7.27
CA LEU A 105 6.83 5.97 -7.58
C LEU A 105 8.10 5.14 -7.45
N ILE A 106 8.01 3.96 -6.85
CA ILE A 106 9.13 3.01 -6.73
C ILE A 106 9.28 2.28 -8.06
N ASP A 107 10.47 2.31 -8.66
CA ASP A 107 10.72 1.71 -9.98
C ASP A 107 10.64 0.16 -9.94
N GLU A 108 10.99 -0.47 -8.82
CA GLU A 108 10.87 -1.93 -8.64
C GLU A 108 9.41 -2.41 -8.47
N ALA A 109 8.48 -1.51 -8.13
CA ALA A 109 7.08 -1.87 -7.93
C ALA A 109 6.38 -2.06 -9.28
N LYS A 110 5.97 -3.30 -9.58
CA LYS A 110 5.23 -3.61 -10.82
C LYS A 110 3.87 -2.96 -10.92
N VAL A 111 3.31 -2.51 -9.80
CA VAL A 111 2.05 -1.76 -9.75
C VAL A 111 2.20 -0.62 -8.75
N SER A 112 2.00 0.60 -9.22
CA SER A 112 2.00 1.82 -8.42
C SER A 112 0.77 2.67 -8.70
N ILE A 113 0.23 3.30 -7.66
CA ILE A 113 -0.97 4.13 -7.74
C ILE A 113 -0.62 5.53 -7.23
N GLU A 114 -0.84 6.55 -8.05
CA GLU A 114 -0.79 7.95 -7.60
C GLU A 114 -2.13 8.40 -7.05
N CYS A 115 -2.08 9.03 -5.89
CA CYS A 115 -3.24 9.47 -5.17
C CYS A 115 -3.15 10.93 -4.74
N GLU A 116 -4.31 11.60 -4.74
CA GLU A 116 -4.54 12.86 -4.07
C GLU A 116 -5.35 12.63 -2.80
N VAL A 117 -4.95 13.28 -1.70
CA VAL A 117 -5.69 13.21 -0.43
C VAL A 117 -6.92 14.11 -0.50
N ASP A 118 -8.08 13.48 -0.56
CA ASP A 118 -9.40 14.12 -0.62
C ASP A 118 -9.95 14.39 0.79
N GLY A 119 -9.51 13.64 1.80
CA GLY A 119 -9.89 13.81 3.19
C GLY A 119 -8.92 13.17 4.17
N ASN A 120 -9.01 13.56 5.43
CA ASN A 120 -8.31 12.92 6.54
C ASN A 120 -9.27 12.76 7.72
N TYR A 121 -9.29 11.57 8.31
CA TYR A 121 -10.00 11.28 9.55
C TYR A 121 -9.02 10.80 10.60
N GLU A 122 -9.05 11.40 11.78
CA GLU A 122 -8.16 11.07 12.90
C GLU A 122 -8.88 10.15 13.88
N LEU A 123 -8.28 9.01 14.18
CA LEU A 123 -8.79 8.05 15.16
C LEU A 123 -7.62 7.31 15.82
N GLU A 124 -7.62 7.20 17.15
CA GLU A 124 -6.65 6.38 17.91
C GLU A 124 -5.18 6.61 17.54
N HIS A 125 -4.77 7.88 17.38
CA HIS A 125 -3.41 8.29 16.98
C HIS A 125 -3.02 7.93 15.54
N PHE A 126 -3.98 7.59 14.68
CA PHE A 126 -3.80 7.42 13.24
C PHE A 126 -4.40 8.59 12.47
N ASP A 127 -3.73 8.94 11.37
CA ASP A 127 -4.30 9.65 10.25
C ASP A 127 -4.86 8.63 9.25
N HIS A 128 -6.15 8.69 8.96
CA HIS A 128 -6.79 7.90 7.91
C HIS A 128 -6.97 8.80 6.70
N PHE A 129 -5.99 8.75 5.79
CA PHE A 129 -6.05 9.53 4.55
C PHE A 129 -7.00 8.86 3.56
N ILE A 130 -8.03 9.58 3.16
CA ILE A 130 -8.95 9.20 2.10
C ILE A 130 -8.34 9.68 0.80
N CYS A 131 -7.98 8.77 -0.09
CA CYS A 131 -7.15 9.00 -1.24
C CYS A 131 -7.93 8.74 -2.52
N LYS A 132 -8.11 9.78 -3.33
CA LYS A 132 -8.62 9.66 -4.69
C LYS A 132 -7.52 9.14 -5.60
N ILE A 133 -7.80 8.09 -6.35
CA ILE A 133 -6.88 7.53 -7.34
C ILE A 133 -6.83 8.47 -8.55
N LEU A 134 -5.65 8.96 -8.90
CA LEU A 134 -5.41 9.81 -10.08
C LEU A 134 -4.89 9.02 -11.26
N ALA A 135 -3.94 8.11 -11.01
CA ALA A 135 -3.36 7.23 -12.03
C ALA A 135 -2.93 5.90 -11.41
N THR A 136 -2.93 4.86 -12.21
CA THR A 136 -2.35 3.55 -11.86
C THR A 136 -1.38 3.16 -12.97
N TYR A 137 -0.14 2.92 -12.60
CA TYR A 137 0.93 2.43 -13.46
C TYR A 137 1.13 0.95 -13.20
N ALA A 138 1.29 0.18 -14.24
CA ALA A 138 1.57 -1.24 -14.15
C ALA A 138 2.60 -1.65 -15.20
N ASP A 139 3.55 -2.49 -14.81
CA ASP A 139 4.49 -3.11 -15.71
C ASP A 139 3.73 -3.94 -16.77
N GLU A 140 4.12 -3.83 -18.04
CA GLU A 140 3.50 -4.60 -19.12
C GLU A 140 3.53 -6.11 -18.86
N ALA A 141 4.58 -6.61 -18.19
CA ALA A 141 4.73 -8.02 -17.83
C ALA A 141 3.65 -8.57 -16.90
N VAL A 142 2.93 -7.69 -16.18
CA VAL A 142 1.83 -8.09 -15.29
C VAL A 142 0.45 -7.76 -15.87
N LEU A 143 0.37 -7.34 -17.13
CA LEU A 143 -0.89 -7.08 -17.81
C LEU A 143 -1.33 -8.28 -18.66
N ASN A 144 -2.63 -8.54 -18.66
CA ASN A 144 -3.23 -9.50 -19.60
C ASN A 144 -3.47 -8.85 -20.99
N GLU A 145 -3.89 -9.64 -21.97
CA GLU A 145 -4.19 -9.20 -23.34
C GLU A 145 -5.21 -8.04 -23.42
N LYS A 146 -5.99 -7.79 -22.37
CA LYS A 146 -6.97 -6.70 -22.29
C LYS A 146 -6.44 -5.47 -21.58
N GLY A 147 -5.13 -5.42 -21.29
CA GLY A 147 -4.50 -4.31 -20.57
C GLY A 147 -4.96 -4.21 -19.10
N LYS A 148 -5.35 -5.31 -18.46
CA LYS A 148 -5.72 -5.36 -17.04
C LYS A 148 -4.68 -6.14 -16.26
N ILE A 149 -4.44 -5.75 -15.01
CA ILE A 149 -3.53 -6.49 -14.11
C ILE A 149 -3.99 -7.94 -14.03
N ASP A 150 -3.09 -8.84 -14.34
CA ASP A 150 -3.30 -10.30 -14.25
C ASP A 150 -2.80 -10.82 -12.91
N TYR A 151 -3.71 -11.05 -11.99
CA TYR A 151 -3.40 -11.62 -10.67
C TYR A 151 -3.04 -13.11 -10.70
N HIS A 152 -3.00 -13.76 -11.86
CA HIS A 152 -2.34 -15.06 -12.01
C HIS A 152 -0.82 -14.92 -12.12
N THR A 153 -0.36 -13.84 -12.75
CA THR A 153 1.05 -13.52 -12.94
C THR A 153 1.57 -12.62 -11.82
N PHE A 154 0.85 -11.53 -11.52
CA PHE A 154 1.17 -10.63 -10.41
C PHE A 154 0.57 -11.15 -9.10
N LYS A 155 1.42 -11.48 -8.15
CA LYS A 155 1.02 -11.97 -6.83
C LYS A 155 1.38 -10.96 -5.74
N PRO A 156 0.45 -10.08 -5.34
CA PRO A 156 0.70 -9.15 -4.24
C PRO A 156 1.02 -9.90 -2.95
N VAL A 157 1.94 -9.35 -2.17
CA VAL A 157 2.23 -9.83 -0.82
C VAL A 157 1.10 -9.39 0.11
N LEU A 158 0.66 -10.31 0.93
CA LEU A 158 -0.34 -10.14 1.97
C LEU A 158 0.35 -10.24 3.34
N PHE A 159 -0.20 -9.53 4.31
CA PHE A 159 0.33 -9.50 5.67
C PHE A 159 -0.77 -9.77 6.70
N GLU A 160 -0.43 -10.44 7.79
CA GLU A 160 -1.31 -10.60 8.94
C GLU A 160 -0.62 -10.17 10.24
N PHE A 161 -1.38 -9.53 11.13
CA PHE A 161 -0.85 -8.98 12.38
C PHE A 161 -0.69 -10.00 13.51
N PRO A 162 -1.52 -11.02 13.69
CA PRO A 162 -1.40 -11.92 14.82
C PRO A 162 -0.02 -12.56 14.98
N THR A 163 0.59 -13.00 13.87
CA THR A 163 1.93 -13.62 13.90
C THR A 163 2.99 -12.86 13.10
N TYR A 164 2.62 -11.74 12.46
CA TYR A 164 3.51 -10.90 11.64
C TYR A 164 4.09 -11.65 10.44
N GLU A 165 3.25 -12.44 9.76
CA GLU A 165 3.67 -13.27 8.63
C GLU A 165 3.25 -12.65 7.30
N TYR A 166 4.07 -12.94 6.27
CA TYR A 166 3.81 -12.56 4.89
C TYR A 166 3.32 -13.77 4.09
N PHE A 167 2.34 -13.54 3.22
CA PHE A 167 1.75 -14.54 2.33
C PHE A 167 1.70 -13.99 0.91
N VAL A 168 1.53 -14.85 -0.07
CA VAL A 168 1.16 -14.47 -1.43
C VAL A 168 -0.23 -14.99 -1.76
N THR A 169 -0.88 -14.41 -2.75
CA THR A 169 -2.16 -14.92 -3.26
C THR A 169 -1.99 -16.32 -3.84
N GLY A 170 -2.89 -17.22 -3.49
CA GLY A 170 -2.94 -18.60 -4.01
C GLY A 170 -3.63 -18.70 -5.38
N ASP A 171 -4.05 -19.92 -5.71
CA ASP A 171 -4.74 -20.22 -6.96
C ASP A 171 -6.15 -19.63 -7.00
N LYS A 172 -6.62 -19.34 -8.21
CA LYS A 172 -8.00 -18.92 -8.45
C LYS A 172 -8.97 -20.01 -8.01
N VAL A 173 -9.90 -19.66 -7.15
CA VAL A 173 -10.94 -20.59 -6.64
C VAL A 173 -12.30 -20.46 -7.34
N GLY A 174 -12.51 -19.42 -8.15
CA GLY A 174 -13.77 -19.23 -8.87
C GLY A 174 -13.96 -17.85 -9.49
N ASN A 175 -15.14 -17.60 -10.01
CA ASN A 175 -15.56 -16.31 -10.53
C ASN A 175 -16.76 -15.79 -9.74
N CYS A 176 -16.74 -14.51 -9.38
CA CYS A 176 -17.87 -13.85 -8.75
C CYS A 176 -19.15 -13.99 -9.59
N GLY A 177 -20.26 -14.35 -8.94
CA GLY A 177 -21.55 -14.55 -9.59
C GLY A 177 -21.69 -15.83 -10.45
N LYS A 178 -20.67 -16.72 -10.44
CA LYS A 178 -20.64 -17.97 -11.22
C LYS A 178 -20.22 -19.18 -10.39
N MET A 179 -20.43 -19.14 -9.08
CA MET A 179 -20.12 -20.20 -8.11
C MET A 179 -21.40 -21.03 -7.83
N ASN A 180 -21.96 -21.70 -8.84
CA ASN A 180 -23.13 -22.57 -8.69
C ASN A 180 -22.71 -23.96 -8.25
#